data_1d832617781ee00414647c99bcdc90f6
#
_entry.id   1d832617781ee00414647c99bcdc90f6
#
_cell.length_a   1.000
_cell.length_b   1.000
_cell.length_c   1.000
_cell.angle_alpha   90.00
_cell.angle_beta   90.00
_cell.angle_gamma   90.00
#
_symmetry.space_group_name_H-M   'P 1'
#
loop_
_entity.id
_entity.type
_entity.pdbx_description
1 polymer ?
#
loop_
_entity_poly.entity_id
_entity_poly.type
_entity_poly.pdbx_seq_one_letter_code
_entity_poly.pdbx_strand_id
1 'polypeptide(L)'
;ERVNYATKCRLEWLEMNKTDYPQVFGSNLALYTETNYMAICGKVPAFREADRKITELAERAYSKRKRAANAYRHRAIVWGVQSHFYMDFLVWLLNCWGIVPLTDMLSMVSTRELVTEDTPENREQAYYDMAWLTENMIMRNRTHGGYKVLLDELWEYCEQFNADMVILWEHMSCKALDGMH
;
A
#
# COMPACT_ATOMS: atom_id res chain seq x y z
N GLU A 1 11.45 3.67 15.36
CA GLU A 1 12.28 4.31 14.34
C GLU A 1 12.16 3.59 12.99
N ARG A 2 12.47 2.28 12.90
CA ARG A 2 12.43 1.53 11.61
C ARG A 2 11.06 1.49 10.98
N VAL A 3 10.01 1.33 11.76
CA VAL A 3 8.62 1.30 11.27
C VAL A 3 8.24 2.68 10.71
N ASN A 4 8.55 3.75 11.43
CA ASN A 4 8.26 5.11 10.97
C ASN A 4 8.99 5.42 9.65
N TYR A 5 10.25 4.97 9.54
CA TYR A 5 11.02 5.13 8.30
C TYR A 5 10.40 4.37 7.12
N ALA A 6 10.01 3.12 7.33
CA ALA A 6 9.34 2.33 6.31
C ALA A 6 7.99 2.93 5.90
N THR A 7 7.23 3.46 6.86
CA THR A 7 5.97 4.17 6.59
C THR A 7 6.21 5.41 5.74
N LYS A 8 7.23 6.22 6.09
CA LYS A 8 7.59 7.40 5.31
C LYS A 8 7.94 7.05 3.86
N CYS A 9 8.80 6.07 3.64
CA CYS A 9 9.15 5.63 2.28
C CYS A 9 7.91 5.20 1.47
N ARG A 10 7.01 4.45 2.08
CA ARG A 10 5.77 4.01 1.39
C ARG A 10 4.86 5.17 1.05
N LEU A 11 4.72 6.15 1.93
CA LEU A 11 3.94 7.36 1.64
C LEU A 11 4.54 8.12 0.45
N GLU A 12 5.86 8.24 0.37
CA GLU A 12 6.53 8.84 -0.78
C GLU A 12 6.26 8.08 -2.08
N TRP A 13 6.27 6.74 -2.04
CA TRP A 13 5.92 5.93 -3.22
C TRP A 13 4.48 6.12 -3.64
N LEU A 14 3.54 6.16 -2.69
CA LEU A 14 2.13 6.40 -2.97
C LEU A 14 1.90 7.80 -3.56
N GLU A 15 2.59 8.82 -3.04
CA GLU A 15 2.51 10.17 -3.62
C GLU A 15 3.02 10.22 -5.07
N MET A 16 4.11 9.53 -5.39
CA MET A 16 4.57 9.40 -6.77
C MET A 16 3.52 8.71 -7.66
N ASN A 17 2.83 7.70 -7.11
CA ASN A 17 1.82 6.95 -7.87
C ASN A 17 0.54 7.75 -8.14
N LYS A 18 0.27 8.83 -7.40
CA LYS A 18 -0.82 9.76 -7.68
C LYS A 18 -0.58 10.61 -8.94
N THR A 19 0.67 10.68 -9.41
CA THR A 19 1.07 11.49 -10.55
C THR A 19 1.09 10.70 -11.86
N ASP A 20 1.44 11.37 -12.96
CA ASP A 20 1.63 10.75 -14.28
C ASP A 20 2.88 9.85 -14.38
N TYR A 21 3.69 9.82 -13.32
CA TYR A 21 4.97 9.09 -13.28
C TYR A 21 5.03 8.12 -12.10
N PRO A 22 4.11 7.15 -11.99
CA PRO A 22 4.17 6.15 -10.92
C PRO A 22 5.47 5.35 -11.01
N GLN A 23 6.07 5.05 -9.83
CA GLN A 23 7.36 4.37 -9.77
C GLN A 23 7.30 3.02 -9.07
N VAL A 24 6.67 2.93 -7.88
CA VAL A 24 6.58 1.69 -7.10
C VAL A 24 5.12 1.27 -7.04
N PHE A 25 4.70 0.38 -7.92
CA PHE A 25 3.31 -0.02 -8.09
C PHE A 25 3.16 -1.52 -8.40
N GLY A 26 1.92 -1.98 -8.50
CA GLY A 26 1.58 -3.35 -8.86
C GLY A 26 2.17 -4.39 -7.92
N SER A 27 2.69 -5.47 -8.47
CA SER A 27 3.27 -6.58 -7.69
C SER A 27 4.42 -6.13 -6.78
N ASN A 28 5.21 -5.14 -7.21
CA ASN A 28 6.33 -4.66 -6.41
C ASN A 28 5.84 -3.94 -5.14
N LEU A 29 4.80 -3.12 -5.26
CA LEU A 29 4.22 -2.44 -4.10
C LEU A 29 3.52 -3.44 -3.19
N ALA A 30 2.63 -4.26 -3.74
CA ALA A 30 1.82 -5.21 -2.99
C ALA A 30 2.68 -6.23 -2.22
N LEU A 31 3.53 -6.96 -2.92
CA LEU A 31 4.38 -8.00 -2.32
C LEU A 31 5.35 -7.42 -1.27
N TYR A 32 5.95 -6.28 -1.59
CA TYR A 32 6.89 -5.64 -0.68
C TYR A 32 6.19 -5.10 0.58
N THR A 33 5.03 -4.47 0.42
CA THR A 33 4.24 -3.95 1.54
C THR A 33 3.78 -5.08 2.45
N GLU A 34 3.25 -6.16 1.90
CA GLU A 34 2.82 -7.30 2.69
C GLU A 34 3.99 -7.97 3.43
N THR A 35 5.08 -8.23 2.73
CA THR A 35 6.24 -8.87 3.35
C THR A 35 6.83 -8.02 4.46
N ASN A 36 7.00 -6.73 4.23
CA ASN A 36 7.61 -5.83 5.19
C ASN A 36 6.65 -5.47 6.34
N TYR A 37 5.37 -5.25 6.02
CA TYR A 37 4.39 -4.76 6.99
C TYR A 37 3.74 -5.89 7.79
N MET A 38 3.28 -6.94 7.14
CA MET A 38 2.53 -8.00 7.80
C MET A 38 3.42 -9.08 8.41
N ALA A 39 4.46 -9.51 7.70
CA ALA A 39 5.29 -10.62 8.15
C ALA A 39 6.47 -10.19 9.03
N ILE A 40 7.11 -9.07 8.73
CA ILE A 40 8.39 -8.69 9.32
C ILE A 40 8.28 -7.44 10.19
N CYS A 41 7.34 -6.54 9.89
CA CYS A 41 7.03 -5.34 10.67
C CYS A 41 8.27 -4.49 11.03
N GLY A 42 9.19 -4.31 10.09
CA GLY A 42 10.41 -3.53 10.29
C GLY A 42 11.43 -4.16 11.26
N LYS A 43 11.24 -5.41 11.68
CA LYS A 43 12.15 -6.09 12.63
C LYS A 43 13.53 -6.35 12.04
N VAL A 44 13.62 -6.56 10.74
CA VAL A 44 14.88 -6.90 10.06
C VAL A 44 15.58 -5.63 9.57
N PRO A 45 16.80 -5.34 10.05
CA PRO A 45 17.54 -4.14 9.64
C PRO A 45 17.78 -4.02 8.12
N ALA A 46 17.90 -5.15 7.43
CA ALA A 46 18.10 -5.19 5.98
C ALA A 46 16.94 -4.52 5.20
N PHE A 47 15.71 -4.53 5.74
CA PHE A 47 14.58 -3.86 5.09
C PHE A 47 14.72 -2.35 5.09
N ARG A 48 15.32 -1.74 6.11
CA ARG A 48 15.60 -0.30 6.11
C ARG A 48 16.50 0.10 4.94
N GLU A 49 17.49 -0.73 4.66
CA GLU A 49 18.39 -0.48 3.52
C GLU A 49 17.69 -0.70 2.18
N ALA A 50 16.79 -1.69 2.11
CA ALA A 50 15.95 -1.91 0.93
C ALA A 50 14.99 -0.74 0.72
N ASP A 51 14.27 -0.28 1.75
CA ASP A 51 13.40 0.90 1.71
C ASP A 51 14.16 2.11 1.17
N ARG A 52 15.35 2.39 1.71
CA ARG A 52 16.20 3.48 1.26
C ARG A 52 16.56 3.37 -0.22
N LYS A 53 17.02 2.21 -0.66
CA LYS A 53 17.43 1.98 -2.04
C LYS A 53 16.28 2.10 -3.02
N ILE A 54 15.12 1.53 -2.69
CA ILE A 54 13.92 1.62 -3.53
C ILE A 54 13.50 3.08 -3.65
N THR A 55 13.44 3.81 -2.54
CA THR A 55 13.06 5.22 -2.52
C THR A 55 14.04 6.06 -3.37
N GLU A 56 15.35 5.92 -3.17
CA GLU A 56 16.35 6.64 -3.97
C GLU A 56 16.25 6.35 -5.48
N LEU A 57 15.98 5.11 -5.85
CA LEU A 57 15.78 4.73 -7.26
C LEU A 57 14.50 5.33 -7.82
N ALA A 58 13.41 5.26 -7.05
CA ALA A 58 12.12 5.83 -7.43
C ALA A 58 12.21 7.36 -7.60
N GLU A 59 12.79 8.08 -6.64
CA GLU A 59 13.00 9.53 -6.70
C GLU A 59 13.85 9.94 -7.89
N ARG A 60 14.93 9.21 -8.14
CA ARG A 60 15.82 9.47 -9.29
C ARG A 60 15.11 9.25 -10.62
N ALA A 61 14.25 8.26 -10.72
CA ALA A 61 13.46 8.00 -11.92
C ALA A 61 12.35 9.05 -12.06
N TYR A 62 11.67 9.37 -10.97
CA TYR A 62 10.61 10.37 -10.91
C TYR A 62 11.12 11.78 -11.29
N SER A 63 12.25 12.23 -10.75
CA SER A 63 12.86 13.53 -11.08
C SER A 63 13.22 13.67 -12.56
N LYS A 64 13.50 12.55 -13.22
CA LYS A 64 13.74 12.49 -14.68
C LYS A 64 12.46 12.28 -15.49
N ARG A 65 11.30 12.30 -14.86
CA ARG A 65 9.99 12.01 -15.46
C ARG A 65 9.99 10.70 -16.26
N LYS A 66 10.70 9.70 -15.75
CA LYS A 66 10.71 8.38 -16.36
C LYS A 66 9.41 7.66 -16.01
N ARG A 67 8.78 7.11 -17.01
CA ARG A 67 7.71 6.16 -16.81
C ARG A 67 8.33 4.81 -16.45
N ALA A 68 7.94 4.25 -15.32
CA ALA A 68 8.40 2.92 -14.89
C ALA A 68 7.78 1.79 -15.73
N ALA A 69 6.74 2.11 -16.48
CA ALA A 69 6.10 1.23 -17.45
C ALA A 69 6.05 1.89 -18.83
N ASN A 70 5.90 1.08 -19.86
CA ASN A 70 5.50 1.57 -21.18
C ASN A 70 4.21 2.39 -21.05
N ALA A 71 3.87 3.18 -22.05
CA ALA A 71 2.69 4.03 -22.03
C ALA A 71 1.47 3.22 -21.55
N TYR A 72 1.03 3.47 -20.32
CA TYR A 72 -0.19 2.88 -19.79
C TYR A 72 -1.42 3.61 -20.34
N ARG A 73 -2.52 2.87 -20.47
CA ARG A 73 -3.80 3.39 -20.96
C ARG A 73 -4.77 3.66 -19.83
N HIS A 74 -4.71 2.81 -18.79
CA HIS A 74 -5.63 2.84 -17.66
C HIS A 74 -4.88 2.85 -16.33
N ARG A 75 -5.42 3.60 -15.40
CA ARG A 75 -4.95 3.76 -14.03
C ARG A 75 -5.88 2.99 -13.12
N ALA A 76 -5.38 1.95 -12.46
CA ALA A 76 -6.24 1.04 -11.70
C ALA A 76 -5.94 1.06 -10.20
N ILE A 77 -7.00 0.93 -9.41
CA ILE A 77 -6.93 0.51 -8.01
C ILE A 77 -7.28 -0.98 -7.94
N VAL A 78 -6.48 -1.77 -7.26
CA VAL A 78 -6.79 -3.17 -6.98
C VAL A 78 -7.47 -3.27 -5.62
N TRP A 79 -8.72 -3.69 -5.62
CA TRP A 79 -9.52 -3.73 -4.41
C TRP A 79 -9.84 -5.17 -4.02
N GLY A 80 -9.54 -5.52 -2.79
CA GLY A 80 -9.63 -6.87 -2.26
C GLY A 80 -8.27 -7.41 -1.80
N VAL A 81 -8.25 -8.63 -1.32
CA VAL A 81 -7.03 -9.30 -0.88
C VAL A 81 -6.42 -10.04 -2.05
N GLN A 82 -5.29 -9.55 -2.53
CA GLN A 82 -4.60 -10.15 -3.66
C GLN A 82 -4.11 -11.56 -3.32
N SER A 83 -4.22 -12.43 -4.29
CA SER A 83 -3.69 -13.78 -4.18
C SER A 83 -2.19 -13.78 -4.49
N HIS A 84 -1.36 -14.07 -3.49
CA HIS A 84 0.11 -14.04 -3.60
C HIS A 84 0.66 -14.96 -4.69
N PHE A 85 -0.05 -16.03 -5.02
CA PHE A 85 0.33 -16.98 -6.07
C PHE A 85 -0.01 -16.50 -7.49
N TYR A 86 -0.64 -15.32 -7.63
CA TYR A 86 -1.04 -14.76 -8.93
C TYR A 86 -0.49 -13.36 -9.18
N MET A 87 0.63 -13.01 -8.58
CA MET A 87 1.25 -11.68 -8.74
C MET A 87 1.67 -11.37 -10.18
N ASP A 88 1.93 -12.40 -10.99
CA ASP A 88 2.18 -12.25 -12.41
C ASP A 88 0.99 -11.67 -13.17
N PHE A 89 -0.22 -11.78 -12.63
CA PHE A 89 -1.41 -11.17 -13.20
C PHE A 89 -1.28 -9.64 -13.29
N LEU A 90 -0.76 -8.98 -12.26
CA LEU A 90 -0.55 -7.53 -12.27
C LEU A 90 0.51 -7.12 -13.30
N VAL A 91 1.54 -7.93 -13.47
CA VAL A 91 2.56 -7.74 -14.50
C VAL A 91 1.97 -7.92 -15.89
N TRP A 92 1.12 -8.92 -16.07
CA TRP A 92 0.42 -9.18 -17.33
C TRP A 92 -0.56 -8.07 -17.69
N LEU A 93 -1.33 -7.56 -16.73
CA LEU A 93 -2.22 -6.40 -16.94
C LEU A 93 -1.45 -5.20 -17.49
N LEU A 94 -0.30 -4.89 -16.90
CA LEU A 94 0.52 -3.78 -17.34
C LEU A 94 1.10 -4.00 -18.73
N ASN A 95 1.75 -5.15 -18.95
CA ASN A 95 2.51 -5.41 -20.17
C ASN A 95 1.64 -5.70 -21.38
N CYS A 96 0.50 -6.37 -21.19
CA CYS A 96 -0.37 -6.79 -22.30
C CYS A 96 -1.54 -5.82 -22.55
N TRP A 97 -2.02 -5.16 -21.50
CA TRP A 97 -3.22 -4.33 -21.58
C TRP A 97 -2.99 -2.85 -21.28
N GLY A 98 -1.80 -2.50 -20.80
CA GLY A 98 -1.47 -1.13 -20.43
C GLY A 98 -2.27 -0.64 -19.22
N ILE A 99 -2.63 -1.54 -18.31
CA ILE A 99 -3.31 -1.21 -17.06
C ILE A 99 -2.27 -1.12 -15.96
N VAL A 100 -2.09 0.05 -15.35
CA VAL A 100 -1.15 0.26 -14.25
C VAL A 100 -1.87 0.17 -12.91
N PRO A 101 -1.60 -0.86 -12.10
CA PRO A 101 -2.15 -0.98 -10.74
C PRO A 101 -1.38 -0.06 -9.79
N LEU A 102 -1.94 1.12 -9.49
CA LEU A 102 -1.26 2.19 -8.75
C LEU A 102 -1.11 1.90 -7.27
N THR A 103 -2.13 1.30 -6.69
CA THR A 103 -2.17 0.85 -5.31
C THR A 103 -3.21 -0.25 -5.15
N ASP A 104 -3.23 -0.85 -3.99
CA ASP A 104 -4.18 -1.89 -3.62
C ASP A 104 -4.70 -1.66 -2.20
N MET A 105 -5.72 -2.41 -1.81
CA MET A 105 -6.35 -2.29 -0.51
C MET A 105 -5.37 -2.48 0.67
N LEU A 106 -4.34 -3.31 0.53
CA LEU A 106 -3.40 -3.63 1.61
C LEU A 106 -2.18 -2.71 1.64
N SER A 107 -1.89 -2.02 0.54
CA SER A 107 -0.72 -1.14 0.44
C SER A 107 -0.92 0.23 1.06
N MET A 108 -2.14 0.58 1.44
CA MET A 108 -2.41 1.83 2.14
C MET A 108 -1.92 1.73 3.59
N VAL A 109 -1.20 2.73 4.03
CA VAL A 109 -0.56 2.75 5.34
C VAL A 109 -1.01 3.93 6.17
N SER A 110 -0.98 3.75 7.50
CA SER A 110 -1.24 4.84 8.43
C SER A 110 -0.18 5.94 8.29
N THR A 111 -0.60 7.18 8.36
CA THR A 111 0.28 8.37 8.38
C THR A 111 0.80 8.71 9.77
N ARG A 112 0.30 8.03 10.81
CA ARG A 112 0.69 8.30 12.19
C ARG A 112 2.09 7.80 12.48
N GLU A 113 2.93 8.68 12.99
CA GLU A 113 4.22 8.31 13.56
C GLU A 113 4.05 7.67 14.93
N LEU A 114 4.79 6.60 15.16
CA LEU A 114 4.85 5.94 16.45
C LEU A 114 5.92 6.58 17.33
N VAL A 115 5.71 6.61 18.64
CA VAL A 115 6.72 7.07 19.59
C VAL A 115 7.98 6.20 19.48
N THR A 116 9.13 6.85 19.39
CA THR A 116 10.42 6.19 19.17
C THR A 116 11.34 6.19 20.38
N GLU A 117 11.10 7.10 21.34
CA GLU A 117 11.92 7.22 22.55
C GLU A 117 11.36 6.35 23.67
N ASP A 118 12.18 5.45 24.22
CA ASP A 118 11.84 4.63 25.38
C ASP A 118 12.17 5.38 26.66
N THR A 119 11.26 6.30 27.02
CA THR A 119 11.28 6.97 28.33
C THR A 119 10.07 6.49 29.14
N PRO A 120 10.10 6.59 30.49
CA PRO A 120 8.95 6.23 31.32
C PRO A 120 7.67 6.98 30.90
N GLU A 121 7.80 8.26 30.53
CA GLU A 121 6.69 9.13 30.13
C GLU A 121 6.11 8.69 28.77
N ASN A 122 6.97 8.25 27.87
CA ASN A 122 6.57 7.84 26.53
C ASN A 122 6.07 6.39 26.45
N ARG A 123 6.30 5.60 27.48
CA ARG A 123 5.94 4.17 27.46
C ARG A 123 4.44 3.95 27.38
N GLU A 124 3.66 4.70 28.11
CA GLU A 124 2.19 4.63 28.03
C GLU A 124 1.71 5.05 26.64
N GLN A 125 2.25 6.14 26.10
CA GLN A 125 1.94 6.59 24.74
C GLN A 125 2.32 5.53 23.69
N ALA A 126 3.44 4.84 23.85
CA ALA A 126 3.83 3.75 22.94
C ALA A 126 2.82 2.60 22.94
N TYR A 127 2.24 2.24 24.07
CA TYR A 127 1.17 1.26 24.13
C TYR A 127 -0.10 1.74 23.42
N TYR A 128 -0.47 3.00 23.59
CA TYR A 128 -1.59 3.59 22.86
C TYR A 128 -1.33 3.61 21.34
N ASP A 129 -0.14 3.96 20.93
CA ASP A 129 0.23 3.98 19.51
C ASP A 129 0.19 2.57 18.89
N MET A 130 0.65 1.56 19.63
CA MET A 130 0.56 0.16 19.20
C MET A 130 -0.89 -0.32 19.10
N ALA A 131 -1.71 0.01 20.12
CA ALA A 131 -3.13 -0.30 20.10
C ALA A 131 -3.83 0.39 18.95
N TRP A 132 -3.57 1.68 18.75
CA TRP A 132 -4.12 2.46 17.65
C TRP A 132 -3.72 1.88 16.29
N LEU A 133 -2.44 1.54 16.10
CA LEU A 133 -1.96 0.91 14.88
C LEU A 133 -2.69 -0.41 14.61
N THR A 134 -2.89 -1.22 15.65
CA THR A 134 -3.59 -2.50 15.54
C THR A 134 -5.06 -2.30 15.18
N GLU A 135 -5.75 -1.36 15.82
CA GLU A 135 -7.17 -1.06 15.54
C GLU A 135 -7.36 -0.48 14.12
N ASN A 136 -6.39 0.27 13.64
CA ASN A 136 -6.43 0.90 12.32
C ASN A 136 -5.68 0.10 11.24
N MET A 137 -5.30 -1.15 11.55
CA MET A 137 -4.87 -2.08 10.49
C MET A 137 -6.00 -2.25 9.48
N ILE A 138 -5.63 -2.21 8.23
CA ILE A 138 -6.53 -2.20 7.08
C ILE A 138 -7.63 -3.27 7.19
N MET A 139 -7.28 -4.50 7.52
CA MET A 139 -8.27 -5.58 7.63
C MET A 139 -9.15 -5.46 8.88
N ARG A 140 -8.66 -4.89 9.97
CA ARG A 140 -9.41 -4.79 11.22
C ARG A 140 -10.38 -3.61 11.21
N ASN A 141 -9.93 -2.44 10.83
CA ASN A 141 -10.79 -1.25 10.76
C ASN A 141 -11.98 -1.48 9.82
N ARG A 142 -11.72 -2.09 8.68
CA ARG A 142 -12.74 -2.34 7.65
C ARG A 142 -13.76 -3.39 8.04
N THR A 143 -13.39 -4.39 8.83
CA THR A 143 -14.34 -5.40 9.32
C THR A 143 -15.32 -4.84 10.35
N HIS A 144 -15.00 -3.73 11.02
CA HIS A 144 -15.88 -3.07 11.98
C HIS A 144 -16.77 -1.99 11.37
N GLY A 145 -16.38 -1.41 10.23
CA GLY A 145 -17.10 -0.29 9.60
C GLY A 145 -18.20 -0.67 8.63
N GLY A 146 -18.33 -1.95 8.29
CA GLY A 146 -19.26 -2.43 7.26
C GLY A 146 -18.88 -2.01 5.83
N TYR A 147 -19.69 -2.44 4.85
CA TYR A 147 -19.41 -2.23 3.42
C TYR A 147 -19.30 -0.76 3.01
N LYS A 148 -20.05 0.12 3.67
CA LYS A 148 -20.08 1.53 3.32
C LYS A 148 -18.73 2.21 3.54
N VAL A 149 -18.04 1.89 4.63
CA VAL A 149 -16.69 2.43 4.89
C VAL A 149 -15.71 2.01 3.81
N LEU A 150 -15.81 0.77 3.36
CA LEU A 150 -14.96 0.26 2.27
C LEU A 150 -15.23 0.95 0.94
N LEU A 151 -16.49 1.22 0.63
CA LEU A 151 -16.85 1.95 -0.59
C LEU A 151 -16.39 3.40 -0.53
N ASP A 152 -16.59 4.07 0.60
CA ASP A 152 -16.16 5.46 0.78
C ASP A 152 -14.63 5.57 0.62
N GLU A 153 -13.86 4.64 1.22
CA GLU A 153 -12.40 4.57 1.04
C GLU A 153 -12.02 4.28 -0.42
N LEU A 154 -12.69 3.35 -1.07
CA LEU A 154 -12.40 3.03 -2.48
C LEU A 154 -12.60 4.24 -3.38
N TRP A 155 -13.68 4.98 -3.20
CA TRP A 155 -13.95 6.20 -3.95
C TRP A 155 -12.90 7.27 -3.68
N GLU A 156 -12.53 7.47 -2.42
CA GLU A 156 -11.46 8.39 -2.05
C GLU A 156 -10.15 8.04 -2.75
N TYR A 157 -9.78 6.77 -2.81
CA TYR A 157 -8.58 6.35 -3.52
C TYR A 157 -8.68 6.54 -5.04
N CYS A 158 -9.83 6.25 -5.62
CA CYS A 158 -10.05 6.52 -7.04
C CYS A 158 -9.81 8.00 -7.37
N GLU A 159 -10.30 8.89 -6.54
CA GLU A 159 -10.10 10.33 -6.69
C GLU A 159 -8.64 10.73 -6.47
N GLN A 160 -8.02 10.31 -5.36
CA GLN A 160 -6.64 10.66 -5.02
C GLN A 160 -5.62 10.18 -6.06
N PHE A 161 -5.82 8.99 -6.62
CA PHE A 161 -4.93 8.39 -7.60
C PHE A 161 -5.34 8.70 -9.04
N ASN A 162 -6.38 9.46 -9.25
CA ASN A 162 -6.96 9.70 -10.58
C ASN A 162 -7.12 8.39 -11.35
N ALA A 163 -7.75 7.41 -10.71
CA ALA A 163 -7.97 6.09 -11.27
C ALA A 163 -9.22 6.09 -12.15
N ASP A 164 -9.14 5.45 -13.29
CA ASP A 164 -10.24 5.26 -14.24
C ASP A 164 -10.76 3.83 -14.26
N MET A 165 -10.18 2.96 -13.44
CA MET A 165 -10.52 1.55 -13.34
C MET A 165 -10.36 1.03 -11.92
N VAL A 166 -11.29 0.17 -11.50
CA VAL A 166 -11.16 -0.65 -10.29
C VAL A 166 -11.13 -2.10 -10.69
N ILE A 167 -10.14 -2.82 -10.16
CA ILE A 167 -10.04 -4.28 -10.31
C ILE A 167 -10.47 -4.88 -8.98
N LEU A 168 -11.65 -5.48 -8.96
CA LEU A 168 -12.15 -6.20 -7.80
C LEU A 168 -11.49 -7.58 -7.76
N TRP A 169 -10.81 -7.86 -6.65
CA TRP A 169 -10.15 -9.13 -6.41
C TRP A 169 -10.83 -9.85 -5.25
N GLU A 170 -11.71 -10.76 -5.57
CA GLU A 170 -12.45 -11.53 -4.59
C GLU A 170 -11.66 -12.75 -4.11
N HIS A 171 -11.79 -13.04 -2.83
CA HIS A 171 -11.24 -14.23 -2.21
C HIS A 171 -12.40 -15.16 -1.81
N MET A 172 -12.61 -16.22 -2.56
CA MET A 172 -13.74 -17.15 -2.42
C MET A 172 -13.98 -17.73 -1.01
N SER A 173 -12.99 -17.63 -0.13
CA SER A 173 -13.08 -18.11 1.25
C SER A 173 -13.35 -17.02 2.27
N CYS A 174 -13.38 -15.77 1.86
CA CYS A 174 -13.52 -14.64 2.77
C CYS A 174 -14.94 -14.07 2.70
N LYS A 175 -15.83 -14.59 3.54
CA LYS A 175 -17.23 -14.12 3.60
C LYS A 175 -17.39 -12.64 3.88
N ALA A 176 -16.41 -12.03 4.53
CA ALA A 176 -16.43 -10.60 4.82
C ALA A 176 -16.15 -9.74 3.56
N LEU A 177 -15.38 -10.27 2.61
CA LEU A 177 -15.12 -9.60 1.33
C LEU A 177 -16.19 -9.95 0.30
N ASP A 178 -16.58 -11.22 0.19
CA ASP A 178 -17.60 -11.67 -0.77
C ASP A 178 -18.98 -11.04 -0.51
N GLY A 179 -19.27 -10.64 0.71
CA GLY A 179 -20.53 -9.98 1.06
C GLY A 179 -20.56 -8.47 0.80
N MET A 180 -19.51 -7.91 0.23
CA MET A 180 -19.38 -6.47 -0.03
C MET A 180 -19.61 -6.08 -1.50
N HIS A 181 -19.86 -7.05 -2.33
CA HIS A 181 -20.16 -6.94 -3.75
C HIS A 181 -21.61 -7.31 -4.02
#